data_53964e1e5cf86e4697cb16b79e62a5dc
#
_entry.id   53964e1e5cf86e4697cb16b79e62a5dc
#
_cell.length_a   1.000
_cell.length_b   1.000
_cell.length_c   1.000
_cell.angle_alpha   90.00
_cell.angle_beta   90.00
_cell.angle_gamma   90.00
#
_symmetry.space_group_name_H-M   'P 1'
#
loop_
_entity.id
_entity.type
_entity.pdbx_description
1 polymer ?
#
loop_
_entity_poly.entity_id
_entity_poly.type
_entity_poly.pdbx_seq_one_letter_code
_entity_poly.pdbx_strand_id
1 'polypeptide(L)'
;MNQNQTKDGPADQGPDLPRLTGGDSTRGQQVFRFETFGNEGFWTDAVRLPAGIVAARLTPVQALQAGLSVNVDALDDATKAAVAAELASQGTSGPLLNDPATTVALINANAVIGVVVKDTNGDGKLDVASGDKVGVSCALCHAITDGSVVKSPNNLGGGSVGKQIDGPTPHNLNVGGIFAVAANTRALYPLLQVKLTANGDRSIGRAPSEQGLTEKSTEAEVDAFVSNPAFYPLGSFDDAPDGTGAQQHIASFFRTDLAAPWGTPGDIARLENFNNLVYTVLLDLTSLVTPGGRTFLQALGGKAAGTELADDYLAILKETQVVGKGGVVGEGFPYITATAVPADQVGTEAAPVGLRVDESALRDLNAYTDSLQAPAPVAFDATRAARGREQFTARCTNCHNVDQSKRVPSFIVPMKSIYPGYNPTVLAERPVEPGIRTIAFAPIQDDPTTIFDDKTVIVEASRRGEPRGSALPLLLDLGRKDRFLHDSEVAGLDSLLDPARGDKAPHPVYVQDATQRGDLVEFLKSL
;
A
#
# COMPACT_ATOMS: atom_id res chain seq x y z
N MET A 1 -9.07 -32.03 -5.60
CA MET A 1 -8.04 -32.58 -4.70
C MET A 1 -6.95 -33.22 -5.55
N ASN A 2 -5.93 -32.47 -5.91
CA ASN A 2 -4.74 -33.06 -6.51
C ASN A 2 -3.73 -33.32 -5.39
N GLN A 3 -3.75 -34.55 -4.87
CA GLN A 3 -2.76 -35.05 -3.90
C GLN A 3 -1.49 -35.48 -4.63
N ASN A 4 -0.85 -34.60 -5.36
CA ASN A 4 0.50 -34.79 -5.87
C ASN A 4 1.35 -33.56 -5.56
N GLN A 5 1.35 -33.14 -4.30
CA GLN A 5 2.50 -32.40 -3.81
C GLN A 5 3.52 -33.43 -3.35
N THR A 6 4.48 -33.65 -4.21
CA THR A 6 5.67 -34.43 -3.94
C THR A 6 6.36 -33.91 -2.68
N LYS A 7 6.89 -34.80 -1.88
CA LYS A 7 7.72 -34.55 -0.69
C LYS A 7 9.08 -33.90 -0.99
N ASP A 8 9.25 -33.36 -2.16
CA ASP A 8 10.41 -32.58 -2.52
C ASP A 8 10.16 -31.16 -2.06
N GLY A 9 11.13 -30.57 -1.37
CA GLY A 9 11.06 -29.27 -0.72
C GLY A 9 10.47 -28.15 -1.59
N PRO A 10 10.31 -26.93 -1.07
CA PRO A 10 9.58 -25.87 -1.76
C PRO A 10 9.96 -25.89 -3.22
N ALA A 11 8.97 -26.02 -4.10
CA ALA A 11 9.21 -26.09 -5.53
C ALA A 11 10.09 -24.91 -5.91
N ASP A 12 11.40 -25.17 -5.99
CA ASP A 12 12.35 -24.23 -6.52
C ASP A 12 11.96 -24.09 -7.98
N GLN A 13 11.48 -22.91 -8.36
CA GLN A 13 11.13 -22.58 -9.72
C GLN A 13 9.68 -22.89 -10.15
N GLY A 14 8.79 -21.98 -9.75
CA GLY A 14 7.67 -21.69 -10.64
C GLY A 14 8.22 -21.32 -12.05
N PRO A 15 7.43 -21.53 -13.11
CA PRO A 15 7.84 -21.11 -14.45
C PRO A 15 8.26 -19.66 -14.43
N ASP A 16 9.26 -19.28 -15.24
CA ASP A 16 9.58 -17.86 -15.47
C ASP A 16 8.31 -17.15 -15.88
N LEU A 17 7.72 -16.41 -14.93
CA LEU A 17 6.52 -15.63 -15.26
C LEU A 17 6.92 -14.60 -16.30
N PRO A 18 6.15 -14.47 -17.38
CA PRO A 18 6.45 -13.49 -18.42
C PRO A 18 6.44 -12.09 -17.77
N ARG A 19 7.47 -11.30 -17.99
CA ARG A 19 7.64 -9.96 -17.46
C ARG A 19 8.40 -9.09 -18.44
N LEU A 20 8.24 -7.78 -18.33
CA LEU A 20 9.06 -6.85 -19.09
C LEU A 20 10.51 -6.91 -18.59
N THR A 21 11.43 -7.11 -19.52
CA THR A 21 12.88 -7.17 -19.25
C THR A 21 13.64 -6.18 -20.13
N GLY A 22 14.93 -5.96 -19.84
CA GLY A 22 15.80 -5.10 -20.65
C GLY A 22 15.59 -3.61 -20.41
N GLY A 23 15.04 -3.23 -19.24
CA GLY A 23 14.95 -1.83 -18.80
C GLY A 23 16.29 -1.29 -18.30
N ASP A 24 16.35 0.03 -18.14
CA ASP A 24 17.48 0.76 -17.58
C ASP A 24 17.20 1.07 -16.10
N SER A 25 17.98 0.46 -15.20
CA SER A 25 17.82 0.62 -13.74
C SER A 25 18.03 2.07 -13.26
N THR A 26 18.88 2.86 -13.94
CA THR A 26 19.09 4.27 -13.57
C THR A 26 17.86 5.11 -13.90
N ARG A 27 17.27 4.91 -15.08
CA ARG A 27 15.99 5.54 -15.42
C ARG A 27 14.86 5.02 -14.53
N GLY A 28 14.87 3.73 -14.23
CA GLY A 28 13.92 3.12 -13.30
C GLY A 28 13.94 3.74 -11.91
N GLN A 29 15.11 4.14 -11.41
CA GLN A 29 15.21 4.90 -10.16
C GLN A 29 14.50 6.26 -10.27
N GLN A 30 14.64 6.96 -11.40
CA GLN A 30 13.94 8.22 -11.61
C GLN A 30 12.42 8.01 -11.68
N VAL A 31 11.98 6.95 -12.35
CA VAL A 31 10.55 6.56 -12.36
C VAL A 31 10.07 6.26 -10.94
N PHE A 32 10.77 5.44 -10.19
CA PHE A 32 10.42 5.07 -8.82
C PHE A 32 10.28 6.28 -7.89
N ARG A 33 11.24 7.20 -7.97
CA ARG A 33 11.31 8.35 -7.05
C ARG A 33 10.45 9.52 -7.46
N PHE A 34 10.27 9.77 -8.76
CA PHE A 34 9.75 11.05 -9.22
C PHE A 34 8.66 10.94 -10.30
N GLU A 35 8.36 9.76 -10.85
CA GLU A 35 7.33 9.67 -11.88
C GLU A 35 5.93 9.60 -11.25
N THR A 36 5.03 10.44 -11.75
CA THR A 36 3.64 10.56 -11.31
C THR A 36 2.66 10.16 -12.40
N PHE A 37 3.11 10.07 -13.64
CA PHE A 37 2.28 9.84 -14.83
C PHE A 37 1.04 10.75 -14.90
N GLY A 38 1.10 11.95 -14.33
CA GLY A 38 -0.01 12.91 -14.36
C GLY A 38 -0.93 12.85 -13.13
N ASN A 39 -0.67 11.97 -12.14
CA ASN A 39 -1.50 11.91 -10.94
C ASN A 39 -1.43 13.15 -10.06
N GLU A 40 -0.48 14.08 -10.33
CA GLU A 40 -0.44 15.39 -9.68
C GLU A 40 -1.72 16.20 -9.91
N GLY A 41 -2.45 15.96 -11.00
CA GLY A 41 -3.78 16.51 -11.19
C GLY A 41 -4.78 15.98 -10.16
N PHE A 42 -4.76 14.68 -9.89
CA PHE A 42 -5.64 14.07 -8.90
C PHE A 42 -5.33 14.59 -7.48
N TRP A 43 -4.07 14.55 -7.08
CA TRP A 43 -3.68 14.94 -5.70
C TRP A 43 -3.82 16.44 -5.45
N THR A 44 -3.64 17.28 -6.48
CA THR A 44 -3.76 18.75 -6.33
C THR A 44 -5.17 19.25 -6.59
N ASP A 45 -5.83 18.82 -7.67
CA ASP A 45 -7.11 19.41 -8.09
C ASP A 45 -8.32 18.67 -7.50
N ALA A 46 -8.25 17.33 -7.39
CA ALA A 46 -9.34 16.53 -6.84
C ALA A 46 -9.25 16.40 -5.32
N VAL A 47 -8.17 15.84 -4.80
CA VAL A 47 -7.94 15.61 -3.35
C VAL A 47 -7.59 16.92 -2.62
N ARG A 48 -6.96 17.87 -3.30
CA ARG A 48 -6.52 19.17 -2.76
C ARG A 48 -5.55 19.05 -1.59
N LEU A 49 -4.64 18.10 -1.69
CA LEU A 49 -3.64 17.84 -0.64
C LEU A 49 -2.77 19.06 -0.33
N PRO A 50 -2.20 19.82 -1.32
CA PRO A 50 -1.40 21.00 -1.02
C PRO A 50 -2.22 22.09 -0.30
N ALA A 51 -3.45 22.31 -0.70
CA ALA A 51 -4.34 23.28 -0.06
C ALA A 51 -4.62 22.90 1.40
N GLY A 52 -4.83 21.62 1.68
CA GLY A 52 -5.02 21.11 3.02
C GLY A 52 -3.77 21.25 3.90
N ILE A 53 -2.58 20.94 3.37
CA ILE A 53 -1.28 21.13 4.07
C ILE A 53 -1.11 22.60 4.50
N VAL A 54 -1.39 23.53 3.62
CA VAL A 54 -1.31 24.98 3.91
C VAL A 54 -2.35 25.39 4.95
N ALA A 55 -3.60 24.95 4.79
CA ALA A 55 -4.70 25.29 5.70
C ALA A 55 -4.47 24.74 7.11
N ALA A 56 -3.97 23.50 7.21
CA ALA A 56 -3.60 22.86 8.48
C ALA A 56 -2.33 23.45 9.12
N ARG A 57 -1.59 24.31 8.39
CA ARG A 57 -0.28 24.81 8.81
C ARG A 57 0.67 23.68 9.23
N LEU A 58 0.70 22.62 8.43
CA LEU A 58 1.45 21.40 8.75
C LEU A 58 2.94 21.71 8.89
N THR A 59 3.53 21.34 10.05
CA THR A 59 4.95 21.52 10.32
C THR A 59 5.77 20.28 9.92
N PRO A 60 7.09 20.41 9.68
CA PRO A 60 7.95 19.26 9.44
C PRO A 60 7.88 18.19 10.54
N VAL A 61 7.80 18.58 11.81
CA VAL A 61 7.67 17.64 12.94
C VAL A 61 6.37 16.83 12.82
N GLN A 62 5.27 17.47 12.48
CA GLN A 62 3.99 16.77 12.29
C GLN A 62 4.03 15.82 11.09
N ALA A 63 4.69 16.22 10.00
CA ALA A 63 4.90 15.36 8.84
C ALA A 63 5.74 14.11 9.20
N LEU A 64 6.82 14.28 9.95
CA LEU A 64 7.62 13.18 10.48
C LEU A 64 6.80 12.27 11.43
N GLN A 65 5.96 12.85 12.28
CA GLN A 65 5.07 12.09 13.15
C GLN A 65 4.02 11.27 12.35
N ALA A 66 3.61 11.78 11.21
CA ALA A 66 2.76 11.04 10.27
C ALA A 66 3.52 9.97 9.46
N GLY A 67 4.81 9.78 9.71
CA GLY A 67 5.64 8.77 9.05
C GLY A 67 6.27 9.20 7.73
N LEU A 68 6.09 10.46 7.31
CA LEU A 68 6.76 11.01 6.12
C LEU A 68 8.25 11.20 6.39
N SER A 69 9.08 10.92 5.39
CA SER A 69 10.54 11.03 5.49
C SER A 69 11.10 12.12 4.57
N VAL A 70 12.25 12.66 4.94
CA VAL A 70 12.92 13.73 4.19
C VAL A 70 14.29 13.25 3.72
N ASN A 71 14.49 13.31 2.40
CA ASN A 71 15.77 13.03 1.77
C ASN A 71 16.68 14.26 1.85
N VAL A 72 17.77 14.17 2.64
CA VAL A 72 18.72 15.27 2.78
C VAL A 72 19.48 15.60 1.50
N ASP A 73 19.64 14.65 0.59
CA ASP A 73 20.36 14.87 -0.66
C ASP A 73 19.62 15.82 -1.62
N ALA A 74 18.31 16.00 -1.43
CA ALA A 74 17.49 16.95 -2.17
C ALA A 74 17.59 18.39 -1.63
N LEU A 75 18.21 18.61 -0.47
CA LEU A 75 18.35 19.93 0.14
C LEU A 75 19.65 20.60 -0.31
N ASP A 76 19.64 21.93 -0.40
CA ASP A 76 20.86 22.70 -0.56
C ASP A 76 21.71 22.69 0.72
N ASP A 77 23.00 23.03 0.59
CA ASP A 77 23.95 22.97 1.69
C ASP A 77 23.63 23.94 2.83
N ALA A 78 23.02 25.09 2.55
CA ALA A 78 22.62 26.06 3.56
C ALA A 78 21.47 25.52 4.41
N THR A 79 20.46 24.93 3.77
CA THR A 79 19.33 24.29 4.45
C THR A 79 19.79 23.08 5.28
N LYS A 80 20.68 22.23 4.74
CA LYS A 80 21.29 21.11 5.48
C LYS A 80 21.99 21.61 6.76
N ALA A 81 22.84 22.66 6.62
CA ALA A 81 23.56 23.21 7.74
C ALA A 81 22.63 23.83 8.80
N ALA A 82 21.59 24.54 8.37
CA ALA A 82 20.59 25.15 9.28
C ALA A 82 19.82 24.08 10.08
N VAL A 83 19.32 23.04 9.41
CA VAL A 83 18.62 21.91 10.06
C VAL A 83 19.54 21.18 11.03
N ALA A 84 20.78 20.89 10.63
CA ALA A 84 21.75 20.22 11.50
C ALA A 84 22.09 21.06 12.74
N ALA A 85 22.30 22.37 12.60
CA ALA A 85 22.58 23.28 13.71
C ALA A 85 21.40 23.39 14.68
N GLU A 86 20.16 23.45 14.16
CA GLU A 86 18.96 23.47 14.98
C GLU A 86 18.79 22.17 15.77
N LEU A 87 18.94 21.03 15.12
CA LEU A 87 18.85 19.73 15.77
C LEU A 87 19.91 19.54 16.86
N ALA A 88 21.12 20.01 16.64
CA ALA A 88 22.21 19.95 17.61
C ALA A 88 21.93 20.81 18.85
N SER A 89 21.25 21.94 18.70
CA SER A 89 21.01 22.91 19.79
C SER A 89 19.66 22.80 20.47
N GLN A 90 18.62 22.42 19.74
CA GLN A 90 17.21 22.47 20.18
C GLN A 90 16.45 21.16 19.92
N GLY A 91 17.07 20.20 19.25
CA GLY A 91 16.37 18.97 18.82
C GLY A 91 15.20 19.29 17.91
N THR A 92 14.13 18.50 18.00
CA THR A 92 12.90 18.68 17.20
C THR A 92 12.01 19.83 17.69
N SER A 93 12.41 20.55 18.74
CA SER A 93 11.65 21.70 19.27
C SER A 93 12.07 23.04 18.63
N GLY A 94 13.04 23.03 17.72
CA GLY A 94 13.53 24.22 17.06
C GLY A 94 12.53 24.87 16.11
N PRO A 95 12.70 26.16 15.80
CA PRO A 95 11.74 26.92 14.98
C PRO A 95 11.62 26.42 13.55
N LEU A 96 12.69 25.95 12.88
CA LEU A 96 12.63 25.48 11.49
C LEU A 96 11.72 24.24 11.36
N LEU A 97 11.89 23.28 12.27
CA LEU A 97 11.10 22.05 12.25
C LEU A 97 9.65 22.26 12.72
N ASN A 98 9.33 23.42 13.29
CA ASN A 98 8.00 23.80 13.72
C ASN A 98 7.40 24.96 12.89
N ASP A 99 8.03 25.35 11.78
CA ASP A 99 7.51 26.34 10.86
C ASP A 99 6.82 25.68 9.65
N PRO A 100 5.52 25.94 9.43
CA PRO A 100 4.83 25.47 8.22
C PRO A 100 5.46 25.90 6.90
N ALA A 101 6.14 27.06 6.87
CA ALA A 101 6.85 27.51 5.67
C ALA A 101 7.99 26.55 5.30
N THR A 102 8.64 25.95 6.30
CA THR A 102 9.67 24.92 6.06
C THR A 102 9.07 23.68 5.40
N THR A 103 7.85 23.27 5.78
CA THR A 103 7.17 22.14 5.11
C THR A 103 6.98 22.41 3.61
N VAL A 104 6.49 23.59 3.26
CA VAL A 104 6.29 24.00 1.85
C VAL A 104 7.63 24.03 1.11
N ALA A 105 8.69 24.57 1.74
CA ALA A 105 10.03 24.60 1.14
C ALA A 105 10.60 23.19 0.89
N LEU A 106 10.38 22.24 1.83
CA LEU A 106 10.78 20.85 1.66
C LEU A 106 10.02 20.16 0.52
N ILE A 107 8.72 20.45 0.37
CA ILE A 107 7.90 19.94 -0.72
C ILE A 107 8.40 20.51 -2.05
N ASN A 108 8.59 21.82 -2.16
CA ASN A 108 9.10 22.49 -3.37
C ASN A 108 10.50 22.00 -3.77
N ALA A 109 11.33 21.57 -2.82
CA ALA A 109 12.62 20.95 -3.08
C ALA A 109 12.53 19.47 -3.52
N ASN A 110 11.35 18.88 -3.60
CA ASN A 110 11.17 17.42 -3.76
C ASN A 110 11.95 16.61 -2.70
N ALA A 111 12.10 17.17 -1.50
CA ALA A 111 12.82 16.54 -0.39
C ALA A 111 11.94 15.62 0.44
N VAL A 112 10.61 15.82 0.45
CA VAL A 112 9.67 14.89 1.08
C VAL A 112 9.52 13.68 0.17
N ILE A 113 9.98 12.52 0.65
CA ILE A 113 10.09 11.31 -0.17
C ILE A 113 8.73 10.90 -0.70
N GLY A 114 8.63 10.74 -2.01
CA GLY A 114 7.44 10.30 -2.72
C GLY A 114 6.34 11.35 -2.89
N VAL A 115 6.51 12.54 -2.34
CA VAL A 115 5.68 13.73 -2.63
C VAL A 115 6.40 14.57 -3.68
N VAL A 116 5.88 14.60 -4.90
CA VAL A 116 6.60 15.10 -6.07
C VAL A 116 5.91 16.33 -6.63
N VAL A 117 6.61 17.45 -6.66
CA VAL A 117 6.18 18.67 -7.33
C VAL A 117 6.59 18.61 -8.80
N LYS A 118 5.65 18.92 -9.68
CA LYS A 118 5.86 19.04 -11.12
C LYS A 118 5.70 20.51 -11.54
N ASP A 119 6.65 21.03 -12.32
CA ASP A 119 6.52 22.33 -12.99
C ASP A 119 5.38 22.24 -14.02
N THR A 120 4.18 22.59 -13.61
CA THR A 120 2.99 22.51 -14.44
C THR A 120 2.61 23.86 -15.03
N ASN A 121 3.20 24.96 -14.52
CA ASN A 121 3.04 26.31 -15.04
C ASN A 121 4.10 26.68 -16.10
N GLY A 122 5.21 25.89 -16.19
CA GLY A 122 6.25 26.02 -17.21
C GLY A 122 7.23 27.17 -16.95
N ASP A 123 7.36 27.65 -15.71
CA ASP A 123 8.25 28.77 -15.37
C ASP A 123 9.69 28.31 -15.01
N GLY A 124 9.94 27.00 -14.97
CA GLY A 124 11.23 26.39 -14.67
C GLY A 124 11.58 26.37 -13.19
N LYS A 125 10.62 26.63 -12.31
CA LYS A 125 10.75 26.52 -10.85
C LYS A 125 9.75 25.52 -10.33
N LEU A 126 10.01 24.99 -9.15
CA LEU A 126 9.07 24.14 -8.43
C LEU A 126 8.51 24.95 -7.26
N ASP A 127 7.29 25.42 -7.39
CA ASP A 127 6.61 26.21 -6.36
C ASP A 127 5.09 26.00 -6.39
N VAL A 128 4.61 25.24 -5.42
CA VAL A 128 3.17 24.96 -5.25
C VAL A 128 2.35 26.24 -5.11
N ALA A 129 2.91 27.31 -4.50
CA ALA A 129 2.22 28.58 -4.36
C ALA A 129 2.03 29.32 -5.70
N SER A 130 2.87 29.04 -6.70
CA SER A 130 2.79 29.59 -8.06
C SER A 130 1.85 28.82 -8.97
N GLY A 131 1.24 27.72 -8.49
CA GLY A 131 0.30 26.90 -9.25
C GLY A 131 0.84 25.57 -9.74
N ASP A 132 2.05 25.19 -9.34
CA ASP A 132 2.59 23.86 -9.59
C ASP A 132 1.84 22.79 -8.82
N LYS A 133 1.83 21.58 -9.37
CA LYS A 133 1.04 20.49 -8.84
C LYS A 133 1.89 19.46 -8.13
N VAL A 134 1.31 18.90 -7.08
CA VAL A 134 1.89 17.82 -6.27
C VAL A 134 1.26 16.49 -6.65
N GLY A 135 2.11 15.52 -6.96
CA GLY A 135 1.73 14.13 -7.18
C GLY A 135 2.42 13.18 -6.22
N VAL A 136 2.12 11.91 -6.37
CA VAL A 136 2.65 10.81 -5.56
C VAL A 136 3.40 9.82 -6.44
N SER A 137 4.58 9.38 -5.97
CA SER A 137 5.38 8.34 -6.62
C SER A 137 5.50 7.08 -5.76
N CYS A 138 6.06 6.00 -6.32
CA CYS A 138 6.30 4.74 -5.60
C CYS A 138 7.08 4.94 -4.29
N ALA A 139 7.97 5.92 -4.25
CA ALA A 139 8.83 6.17 -3.09
C ALA A 139 8.05 6.55 -1.82
N LEU A 140 6.82 7.09 -1.92
CA LEU A 140 6.01 7.42 -0.74
C LEU A 140 5.78 6.19 0.17
N CYS A 141 5.45 5.08 -0.46
CA CYS A 141 5.08 3.83 0.24
C CYS A 141 6.24 2.83 0.32
N HIS A 142 7.30 3.02 -0.49
CA HIS A 142 8.37 2.04 -0.64
C HIS A 142 9.77 2.65 -0.51
N ALA A 143 9.93 3.67 0.33
CA ALA A 143 11.25 4.20 0.69
C ALA A 143 11.27 4.76 2.11
N ILE A 144 12.44 4.67 2.74
CA ILE A 144 12.76 5.23 4.05
C ILE A 144 14.02 6.08 3.94
N THR A 145 14.58 6.53 5.07
CA THR A 145 15.93 7.07 5.11
C THR A 145 16.83 6.27 6.06
N ASP A 146 18.15 6.52 5.96
CA ASP A 146 19.12 5.96 6.90
C ASP A 146 19.05 6.60 8.31
N GLY A 147 18.21 7.61 8.50
CA GLY A 147 18.05 8.32 9.76
C GLY A 147 19.33 9.03 10.24
N SER A 148 20.24 9.35 9.32
CA SER A 148 21.54 9.95 9.65
C SER A 148 21.43 11.34 10.27
N VAL A 149 20.31 12.05 10.08
CA VAL A 149 20.03 13.38 10.63
C VAL A 149 18.99 13.33 11.73
N VAL A 150 17.80 12.75 11.47
CA VAL A 150 16.76 12.47 12.46
C VAL A 150 16.33 11.02 12.34
N LYS A 151 16.51 10.25 13.40
CA LYS A 151 16.06 8.85 13.43
C LYS A 151 14.55 8.78 13.61
N SER A 152 13.94 7.79 12.97
CA SER A 152 12.57 7.41 13.29
C SER A 152 12.45 7.07 14.78
N PRO A 153 11.39 7.52 15.47
CA PRO A 153 11.22 7.29 16.90
C PRO A 153 11.31 5.82 17.33
N ASN A 154 10.93 4.92 16.42
CA ASN A 154 10.82 3.48 16.70
C ASN A 154 11.84 2.61 15.98
N ASN A 155 12.79 3.16 15.23
CA ASN A 155 13.69 2.46 14.30
C ASN A 155 12.97 1.60 13.23
N LEU A 156 11.70 1.93 12.92
CA LEU A 156 10.79 1.10 12.12
C LEU A 156 10.66 1.55 10.67
N GLY A 157 11.55 2.39 10.21
CA GLY A 157 11.45 2.93 8.85
C GLY A 157 10.30 3.94 8.66
N GLY A 158 10.59 5.07 8.08
CA GLY A 158 9.67 6.19 7.90
C GLY A 158 9.71 7.21 9.04
N GLY A 159 9.23 8.42 8.79
CA GLY A 159 9.25 9.50 9.75
C GLY A 159 10.65 9.96 10.16
N SER A 160 11.63 9.90 9.26
CA SER A 160 13.04 10.16 9.52
C SER A 160 13.65 11.11 8.51
N VAL A 161 14.82 11.68 8.84
CA VAL A 161 15.58 12.57 7.97
C VAL A 161 16.96 11.97 7.74
N GLY A 162 17.34 11.81 6.49
CA GLY A 162 18.61 11.20 6.11
C GLY A 162 18.70 10.94 4.62
N LYS A 163 19.63 10.08 4.20
CA LYS A 163 19.74 9.64 2.82
C LYS A 163 18.63 8.64 2.49
N GLN A 164 18.02 8.80 1.35
CA GLN A 164 16.94 7.94 0.90
C GLN A 164 17.41 6.51 0.62
N ILE A 165 16.67 5.54 1.12
CA ILE A 165 16.84 4.11 0.88
C ILE A 165 15.55 3.60 0.23
N ASP A 166 15.61 3.21 -1.03
CA ASP A 166 14.47 2.69 -1.77
C ASP A 166 14.26 1.20 -1.51
N GLY A 167 13.00 0.79 -1.50
CA GLY A 167 12.57 -0.59 -1.32
C GLY A 167 11.90 -0.92 0.02
N PRO A 168 12.45 -0.51 1.18
CA PRO A 168 11.80 -0.75 2.47
C PRO A 168 10.49 0.01 2.61
N THR A 169 9.54 -0.58 3.34
CA THR A 169 8.28 0.06 3.67
C THR A 169 8.42 0.99 4.88
N PRO A 170 7.88 2.21 4.86
CA PRO A 170 7.70 3.04 6.04
C PRO A 170 6.52 2.51 6.87
N HIS A 171 6.77 1.51 7.72
CA HIS A 171 5.74 0.77 8.47
C HIS A 171 4.88 1.63 9.40
N ASN A 172 5.34 2.80 9.78
CA ASN A 172 4.62 3.77 10.60
C ASN A 172 3.98 4.91 9.78
N LEU A 173 3.93 4.78 8.45
CA LEU A 173 3.26 5.77 7.60
C LEU A 173 1.77 5.82 7.92
N ASN A 174 1.30 6.96 8.38
CA ASN A 174 -0.11 7.20 8.67
C ASN A 174 -0.82 7.70 7.40
N VAL A 175 -1.10 6.79 6.48
CA VAL A 175 -1.75 7.11 5.21
C VAL A 175 -3.11 7.78 5.44
N GLY A 176 -3.92 7.24 6.35
CA GLY A 176 -5.22 7.82 6.67
C GLY A 176 -5.11 9.23 7.28
N GLY A 177 -4.12 9.45 8.16
CA GLY A 177 -3.83 10.78 8.71
C GLY A 177 -3.36 11.79 7.64
N ILE A 178 -2.60 11.32 6.65
CA ILE A 178 -2.21 12.15 5.50
C ILE A 178 -3.43 12.50 4.65
N PHE A 179 -4.33 11.55 4.43
CA PHE A 179 -5.60 11.80 3.72
C PHE A 179 -6.46 12.84 4.44
N ALA A 180 -6.59 12.75 5.76
CA ALA A 180 -7.36 13.70 6.56
C ALA A 180 -6.79 15.14 6.57
N VAL A 181 -5.56 15.34 6.11
CA VAL A 181 -5.00 16.69 5.93
C VAL A 181 -5.47 17.33 4.63
N ALA A 182 -5.91 16.56 3.66
CA ALA A 182 -6.38 17.08 2.37
C ALA A 182 -7.63 17.96 2.54
N ALA A 183 -7.83 18.89 1.62
CA ALA A 183 -9.02 19.77 1.66
C ALA A 183 -10.25 19.17 0.94
N ASN A 184 -10.14 17.96 0.38
CA ASN A 184 -11.23 17.20 -0.20
C ASN A 184 -10.95 15.69 -0.11
N THR A 185 -10.95 15.15 1.10
CA THR A 185 -10.76 13.71 1.37
C THR A 185 -11.89 12.87 0.77
N ARG A 186 -13.08 13.46 0.53
CA ARG A 186 -14.20 12.81 -0.16
C ARG A 186 -13.83 12.31 -1.56
N ALA A 187 -12.82 12.89 -2.21
CA ALA A 187 -12.31 12.39 -3.49
C ALA A 187 -11.65 11.00 -3.41
N LEU A 188 -11.42 10.48 -2.20
CA LEU A 188 -10.90 9.13 -1.95
C LEU A 188 -12.00 8.08 -1.70
N TYR A 189 -13.27 8.45 -1.87
CA TYR A 189 -14.45 7.64 -1.54
C TYR A 189 -14.38 6.16 -1.96
N PRO A 190 -13.93 5.78 -3.17
CA PRO A 190 -13.86 4.38 -3.57
C PRO A 190 -12.88 3.51 -2.77
N LEU A 191 -11.87 4.11 -2.12
CA LEU A 191 -10.90 3.42 -1.25
C LEU A 191 -11.39 3.28 0.20
N LEU A 192 -12.61 3.70 0.50
CA LEU A 192 -13.11 3.75 1.87
C LEU A 192 -14.20 2.69 2.08
N GLN A 193 -14.49 2.41 3.34
CA GLN A 193 -15.58 1.54 3.71
C GLN A 193 -16.91 2.29 3.56
N VAL A 194 -17.67 1.94 2.54
CA VAL A 194 -18.90 2.63 2.18
C VAL A 194 -20.13 1.74 2.27
N LYS A 195 -21.27 2.34 2.45
CA LYS A 195 -22.59 1.68 2.38
C LYS A 195 -23.14 1.91 0.98
N LEU A 196 -23.53 0.83 0.33
CA LEU A 196 -24.21 0.88 -0.96
C LEU A 196 -25.60 0.29 -0.85
N THR A 197 -26.58 0.91 -1.48
CA THR A 197 -27.97 0.43 -1.52
C THR A 197 -28.05 -0.99 -2.11
N ALA A 198 -27.21 -1.27 -3.11
CA ALA A 198 -27.07 -2.60 -3.69
C ALA A 198 -26.68 -3.70 -2.65
N ASN A 199 -26.13 -3.31 -1.51
CA ASN A 199 -25.79 -4.16 -0.38
C ASN A 199 -26.78 -4.05 0.79
N GLY A 200 -27.95 -3.41 0.57
CA GLY A 200 -28.93 -3.15 1.63
C GLY A 200 -28.43 -2.15 2.67
N ASP A 201 -27.71 -1.13 2.24
CA ASP A 201 -27.13 -0.05 3.07
C ASP A 201 -26.15 -0.53 4.15
N ARG A 202 -25.56 -1.70 3.94
CA ARG A 202 -24.53 -2.22 4.85
C ARG A 202 -23.15 -1.98 4.29
N SER A 203 -22.26 -1.46 5.12
CA SER A 203 -20.82 -1.45 4.80
C SER A 203 -20.23 -2.85 4.92
N ILE A 204 -19.11 -3.06 4.26
CA ILE A 204 -18.36 -4.31 4.27
C ILE A 204 -16.92 -3.99 4.69
N GLY A 205 -16.23 -4.92 5.29
CA GLY A 205 -14.85 -4.75 5.67
C GLY A 205 -14.62 -4.93 7.17
N ARG A 206 -13.60 -4.28 7.69
CA ARG A 206 -13.08 -4.47 9.04
C ARG A 206 -14.01 -3.92 10.12
N ALA A 207 -14.51 -2.72 9.89
CA ALA A 207 -15.37 -2.05 10.85
C ALA A 207 -16.82 -2.58 10.80
N PRO A 208 -17.58 -2.43 11.87
CA PRO A 208 -19.02 -2.69 11.86
C PRO A 208 -19.73 -1.91 10.76
N SER A 209 -20.79 -2.49 10.22
CA SER A 209 -21.56 -1.91 9.11
C SER A 209 -22.11 -0.50 9.38
N GLU A 210 -22.33 -0.18 10.63
CA GLU A 210 -22.80 1.14 11.05
C GLU A 210 -21.79 2.27 10.82
N GLN A 211 -20.51 1.91 10.68
CA GLN A 211 -19.43 2.87 10.48
C GLN A 211 -19.17 3.23 9.01
N GLY A 212 -19.86 2.58 8.08
CA GLY A 212 -19.68 2.84 6.65
C GLY A 212 -20.13 4.25 6.24
N LEU A 213 -19.34 4.84 5.34
CA LEU A 213 -19.62 6.15 4.75
C LEU A 213 -20.66 6.04 3.64
N THR A 214 -21.24 7.17 3.25
CA THR A 214 -22.15 7.29 2.10
C THR A 214 -21.69 8.43 1.19
N GLU A 215 -22.26 8.54 0.03
CA GLU A 215 -22.00 9.64 -0.91
C GLU A 215 -22.36 11.02 -0.32
N LYS A 216 -23.18 11.03 0.74
CA LYS A 216 -23.62 12.25 1.47
C LYS A 216 -22.76 12.57 2.69
N SER A 217 -21.82 11.69 3.04
CA SER A 217 -20.93 11.95 4.17
C SER A 217 -20.16 13.24 3.96
N THR A 218 -20.11 14.03 5.00
CA THR A 218 -19.39 15.31 5.01
C THR A 218 -17.89 15.10 5.00
N GLU A 219 -17.12 16.11 4.63
CA GLU A 219 -15.67 16.10 4.71
C GLU A 219 -15.20 15.70 6.12
N ALA A 220 -15.77 16.32 7.16
CA ALA A 220 -15.41 16.03 8.55
C ALA A 220 -15.70 14.59 8.98
N GLU A 221 -16.74 13.95 8.46
CA GLU A 221 -17.03 12.52 8.71
C GLU A 221 -16.03 11.63 8.01
N VAL A 222 -15.64 11.97 6.78
CA VAL A 222 -14.60 11.22 6.04
C VAL A 222 -13.24 11.39 6.73
N ASP A 223 -12.85 12.59 7.11
CA ASP A 223 -11.60 12.86 7.84
C ASP A 223 -11.55 12.09 9.17
N ALA A 224 -12.64 12.07 9.92
CA ALA A 224 -12.74 11.31 11.16
C ALA A 224 -12.61 9.80 10.93
N PHE A 225 -13.13 9.30 9.82
CA PHE A 225 -13.01 7.90 9.44
C PHE A 225 -11.56 7.52 9.09
N VAL A 226 -10.95 8.25 8.15
CA VAL A 226 -9.59 7.90 7.68
C VAL A 226 -8.51 8.16 8.74
N SER A 227 -8.69 9.14 9.62
CA SER A 227 -7.74 9.41 10.70
C SER A 227 -7.81 8.41 11.86
N ASN A 228 -8.84 7.56 11.89
CA ASN A 228 -9.01 6.55 12.94
C ASN A 228 -8.21 5.28 12.60
N PRO A 229 -7.17 4.92 13.37
CA PRO A 229 -6.35 3.75 13.08
C PRO A 229 -7.11 2.40 13.20
N ALA A 230 -8.30 2.38 13.80
CA ALA A 230 -9.17 1.21 13.79
C ALA A 230 -9.80 0.96 12.41
N PHE A 231 -9.95 2.00 11.59
CA PHE A 231 -10.49 1.91 10.24
C PHE A 231 -9.41 2.02 9.17
N TYR A 232 -8.34 2.78 9.44
CA TYR A 232 -7.21 2.95 8.54
C TYR A 232 -5.88 2.75 9.28
N PRO A 233 -5.40 1.51 9.42
CA PRO A 233 -4.21 1.20 10.21
C PRO A 233 -2.93 1.82 9.64
N LEU A 234 -1.95 2.06 10.52
CA LEU A 234 -0.64 2.54 10.10
C LEU A 234 0.06 1.55 9.15
N GLY A 235 0.78 2.07 8.18
CA GLY A 235 1.54 1.26 7.22
C GLY A 235 0.67 0.42 6.30
N SER A 236 -0.60 0.78 6.13
CA SER A 236 -1.53 0.09 5.26
C SER A 236 -2.15 1.03 4.20
N PHE A 237 -2.61 0.43 3.12
CA PHE A 237 -3.30 1.10 2.03
C PHE A 237 -4.34 0.14 1.43
N ASP A 238 -5.47 0.68 0.96
CA ASP A 238 -6.46 -0.12 0.24
C ASP A 238 -6.04 -0.26 -1.23
N ASP A 239 -5.78 -1.47 -1.69
CA ASP A 239 -5.38 -1.76 -3.07
C ASP A 239 -6.55 -2.18 -3.97
N ALA A 240 -7.79 -2.15 -3.44
CA ALA A 240 -9.00 -2.48 -4.16
C ALA A 240 -10.08 -1.39 -3.99
N PRO A 241 -10.17 -0.40 -4.89
CA PRO A 241 -11.09 0.73 -4.75
C PRO A 241 -12.55 0.33 -5.03
N ASP A 242 -13.10 -0.53 -4.22
CA ASP A 242 -14.39 -1.18 -4.40
C ASP A 242 -15.41 -0.86 -3.30
N GLY A 243 -15.05 0.08 -2.44
CA GLY A 243 -15.91 0.53 -1.36
C GLY A 243 -15.97 -0.38 -0.13
N THR A 244 -15.08 -1.37 -0.03
CA THR A 244 -15.05 -2.26 1.16
C THR A 244 -14.12 -1.78 2.26
N GLY A 245 -13.18 -0.89 1.95
CA GLY A 245 -12.18 -0.42 2.90
C GLY A 245 -11.26 -1.55 3.38
N ALA A 246 -10.81 -2.37 2.46
CA ALA A 246 -9.96 -3.52 2.74
C ALA A 246 -8.47 -3.13 2.75
N GLN A 247 -8.06 -2.29 3.72
CA GLN A 247 -6.68 -1.84 3.85
C GLN A 247 -5.74 -2.99 4.10
N GLN A 248 -4.66 -3.03 3.34
CA GLN A 248 -3.65 -4.06 3.42
C GLN A 248 -2.29 -3.47 3.78
N HIS A 249 -1.48 -4.27 4.42
CA HIS A 249 -0.12 -3.91 4.75
C HIS A 249 0.69 -3.58 3.49
N ILE A 250 1.32 -2.41 3.48
CA ILE A 250 2.24 -2.03 2.39
C ILE A 250 3.47 -2.94 2.45
N ALA A 251 3.69 -3.73 1.41
CA ALA A 251 4.82 -4.65 1.31
C ALA A 251 6.11 -3.93 0.93
N SER A 252 7.26 -4.47 1.35
CA SER A 252 8.56 -4.03 0.86
C SER A 252 8.74 -4.37 -0.63
N PHE A 253 9.51 -3.55 -1.34
CA PHE A 253 9.60 -3.59 -2.79
C PHE A 253 11.05 -3.73 -3.25
N PHE A 254 11.70 -4.81 -2.87
CA PHE A 254 13.03 -5.20 -3.34
C PHE A 254 13.04 -6.62 -3.89
N ARG A 255 14.07 -6.92 -4.69
CA ARG A 255 14.26 -8.22 -5.31
C ARG A 255 12.96 -8.71 -5.96
N THR A 256 12.31 -7.83 -6.70
CA THR A 256 11.05 -8.15 -7.37
C THR A 256 11.21 -9.23 -8.45
N ASP A 257 12.47 -9.52 -8.85
CA ASP A 257 12.83 -10.68 -9.66
C ASP A 257 12.55 -12.03 -8.97
N LEU A 258 12.45 -12.03 -7.65
CA LEU A 258 12.21 -13.23 -6.84
C LEU A 258 10.75 -13.39 -6.39
N ALA A 259 9.93 -12.37 -6.56
CA ALA A 259 8.55 -12.34 -6.09
C ALA A 259 7.55 -12.45 -7.25
N ALA A 260 6.54 -13.26 -7.08
CA ALA A 260 5.30 -13.33 -7.89
C ALA A 260 4.42 -14.45 -7.29
N PRO A 261 3.09 -14.41 -7.43
CA PRO A 261 2.27 -13.35 -8.05
C PRO A 261 2.12 -12.12 -7.15
N TRP A 262 1.51 -11.06 -7.69
CA TRP A 262 1.35 -9.75 -7.07
C TRP A 262 -0.08 -9.53 -6.57
N GLY A 263 -0.23 -8.61 -5.60
CA GLY A 263 -1.47 -8.44 -4.85
C GLY A 263 -1.56 -9.45 -3.70
N THR A 264 -2.29 -9.11 -2.63
CA THR A 264 -2.45 -10.02 -1.48
C THR A 264 -3.07 -11.37 -1.88
N PRO A 265 -4.14 -11.42 -2.71
CA PRO A 265 -4.69 -12.68 -3.18
C PRO A 265 -3.88 -13.33 -4.32
N GLY A 266 -2.83 -12.67 -4.81
CA GLY A 266 -1.98 -13.20 -5.89
C GLY A 266 -2.67 -13.23 -7.25
N ASP A 267 -3.53 -12.27 -7.53
CA ASP A 267 -4.36 -12.21 -8.73
C ASP A 267 -3.68 -11.53 -9.93
N ILE A 268 -2.49 -10.96 -9.73
CA ILE A 268 -1.74 -10.29 -10.78
C ILE A 268 -0.42 -11.05 -11.04
N ALA A 269 -0.29 -11.61 -12.23
CA ALA A 269 0.85 -12.44 -12.58
C ALA A 269 2.13 -11.65 -12.91
N ARG A 270 1.99 -10.39 -13.41
CA ARG A 270 3.10 -9.59 -13.93
C ARG A 270 3.27 -8.29 -13.16
N LEU A 271 4.52 -8.00 -12.76
CA LEU A 271 4.87 -6.80 -12.00
C LEU A 271 4.45 -5.50 -12.71
N GLU A 272 4.72 -5.40 -14.01
CA GLU A 272 4.33 -4.22 -14.79
C GLU A 272 2.83 -4.02 -14.91
N ASN A 273 2.04 -5.07 -14.77
CA ASN A 273 0.58 -4.97 -14.73
C ASN A 273 0.10 -4.49 -13.36
N PHE A 274 0.72 -4.98 -12.29
CA PHE A 274 0.52 -4.47 -10.94
C PHE A 274 0.87 -2.97 -10.87
N ASN A 275 2.05 -2.58 -11.36
CA ASN A 275 2.46 -1.18 -11.39
C ASN A 275 1.51 -0.32 -12.23
N ASN A 276 1.04 -0.82 -13.39
CA ASN A 276 0.04 -0.12 -14.19
C ASN A 276 -1.28 0.07 -13.44
N LEU A 277 -1.77 -0.96 -12.72
CA LEU A 277 -2.95 -0.85 -11.87
C LEU A 277 -2.77 0.27 -10.84
N VAL A 278 -1.63 0.28 -10.13
CA VAL A 278 -1.33 1.32 -9.13
C VAL A 278 -1.46 2.71 -9.72
N TYR A 279 -0.82 2.98 -10.85
CA TYR A 279 -0.86 4.32 -11.45
C TYR A 279 -2.21 4.68 -12.05
N THR A 280 -2.86 3.74 -12.76
CA THR A 280 -4.09 4.04 -13.51
C THR A 280 -5.36 3.97 -12.66
N VAL A 281 -5.28 3.40 -11.46
CA VAL A 281 -6.45 3.19 -10.59
C VAL A 281 -6.22 3.76 -9.20
N LEU A 282 -5.12 3.40 -8.51
CA LEU A 282 -4.97 3.72 -7.08
C LEU A 282 -4.43 5.13 -6.83
N LEU A 283 -3.57 5.63 -7.71
CA LEU A 283 -3.00 6.99 -7.61
C LEU A 283 -3.80 8.05 -8.39
N ASP A 284 -4.82 7.63 -9.13
CA ASP A 284 -5.82 8.52 -9.75
C ASP A 284 -7.19 7.82 -9.83
N LEU A 285 -7.96 7.94 -8.78
CA LEU A 285 -9.29 7.31 -8.69
C LEU A 285 -10.30 7.86 -9.71
N THR A 286 -10.04 9.02 -10.34
CA THR A 286 -10.95 9.56 -11.33
C THR A 286 -11.05 8.70 -12.59
N SER A 287 -10.14 7.76 -12.78
CA SER A 287 -10.27 6.72 -13.80
C SER A 287 -11.53 5.85 -13.63
N LEU A 288 -12.00 5.70 -12.38
CA LEU A 288 -13.15 4.85 -12.03
C LEU A 288 -14.48 5.35 -12.56
N VAL A 289 -14.61 6.65 -12.86
CA VAL A 289 -15.85 7.21 -13.46
C VAL A 289 -15.86 7.12 -14.98
N THR A 290 -14.76 6.71 -15.61
CA THR A 290 -14.69 6.47 -17.06
C THR A 290 -15.44 5.19 -17.46
N PRO A 291 -15.76 4.96 -18.75
CA PRO A 291 -16.37 3.71 -19.18
C PRO A 291 -15.57 2.47 -18.78
N GLY A 292 -14.23 2.50 -18.93
CA GLY A 292 -13.35 1.40 -18.51
C GLY A 292 -13.32 1.20 -17.00
N GLY A 293 -13.26 2.30 -16.24
CA GLY A 293 -13.31 2.24 -14.77
C GLY A 293 -14.63 1.70 -14.24
N ARG A 294 -15.75 2.06 -14.85
CA ARG A 294 -17.07 1.48 -14.51
C ARG A 294 -17.11 -0.03 -14.77
N THR A 295 -16.55 -0.47 -15.90
CA THR A 295 -16.43 -1.92 -16.18
C THR A 295 -15.58 -2.62 -15.13
N PHE A 296 -14.48 -2.00 -14.72
CA PHE A 296 -13.61 -2.52 -13.66
C PHE A 296 -14.35 -2.64 -12.31
N LEU A 297 -15.06 -1.60 -11.88
CA LEU A 297 -15.84 -1.64 -10.64
C LEU A 297 -16.97 -2.70 -10.69
N GLN A 298 -17.61 -2.86 -11.85
CA GLN A 298 -18.62 -3.90 -12.05
C GLN A 298 -18.02 -5.32 -11.99
N ALA A 299 -16.79 -5.47 -12.44
CA ALA A 299 -16.07 -6.75 -12.34
C ALA A 299 -15.67 -7.05 -10.88
N LEU A 300 -15.25 -6.04 -10.11
CA LEU A 300 -14.90 -6.20 -8.70
C LEU A 300 -16.14 -6.42 -7.81
N GLY A 301 -17.11 -5.51 -7.88
CA GLY A 301 -18.25 -5.45 -6.95
C GLY A 301 -19.56 -6.02 -7.49
N GLY A 302 -19.58 -6.49 -8.73
CA GLY A 302 -20.80 -6.86 -9.43
C GLY A 302 -21.49 -5.64 -10.06
N LYS A 303 -22.41 -5.92 -11.00
CA LYS A 303 -23.00 -4.89 -11.85
C LYS A 303 -23.73 -3.80 -11.05
N ALA A 304 -24.53 -4.18 -10.06
CA ALA A 304 -25.32 -3.24 -9.30
C ALA A 304 -24.43 -2.33 -8.43
N ALA A 305 -23.64 -2.94 -7.55
CA ALA A 305 -22.80 -2.21 -6.60
C ALA A 305 -21.66 -1.43 -7.29
N GLY A 306 -21.03 -2.00 -8.30
CA GLY A 306 -20.00 -1.29 -9.06
C GLY A 306 -20.54 -0.11 -9.86
N THR A 307 -21.80 -0.18 -10.36
CA THR A 307 -22.44 0.95 -11.01
C THR A 307 -22.76 2.04 -10.01
N GLU A 308 -23.37 1.69 -8.87
CA GLU A 308 -23.71 2.61 -7.79
C GLU A 308 -22.47 3.34 -7.28
N LEU A 309 -21.40 2.60 -6.96
CA LEU A 309 -20.14 3.20 -6.50
C LEU A 309 -19.55 4.20 -7.49
N ALA A 310 -19.60 3.91 -8.79
CA ALA A 310 -19.13 4.83 -9.83
C ALA A 310 -20.02 6.08 -9.94
N ASP A 311 -21.34 5.94 -9.79
CA ASP A 311 -22.29 7.03 -9.85
C ASP A 311 -22.18 7.93 -8.62
N ASP A 312 -22.08 7.36 -7.43
CA ASP A 312 -21.84 8.06 -6.18
C ASP A 312 -20.54 8.85 -6.23
N TYR A 313 -19.47 8.20 -6.71
CA TYR A 313 -18.18 8.87 -6.84
C TYR A 313 -18.22 10.04 -7.80
N LEU A 314 -18.86 9.89 -8.96
CA LEU A 314 -19.05 11.01 -9.90
C LEU A 314 -19.89 12.12 -9.29
N ALA A 315 -20.91 11.79 -8.49
CA ALA A 315 -21.72 12.78 -7.78
C ALA A 315 -20.87 13.57 -6.77
N ILE A 316 -20.03 12.90 -6.00
CA ILE A 316 -19.08 13.53 -5.07
C ILE A 316 -18.11 14.48 -5.81
N LEU A 317 -17.50 14.03 -6.92
CA LEU A 317 -16.59 14.87 -7.70
C LEU A 317 -17.28 16.14 -8.21
N LYS A 318 -18.55 16.04 -8.63
CA LYS A 318 -19.36 17.19 -9.05
C LYS A 318 -19.72 18.11 -7.89
N GLU A 319 -20.20 17.56 -6.78
CA GLU A 319 -20.56 18.31 -5.58
C GLU A 319 -19.38 19.08 -5.02
N THR A 320 -18.22 18.43 -4.94
CA THR A 320 -16.98 19.04 -4.45
C THR A 320 -16.27 19.91 -5.49
N GLN A 321 -16.91 20.15 -6.65
CA GLN A 321 -16.41 21.05 -7.71
C GLN A 321 -15.02 20.62 -8.22
N VAL A 322 -14.82 19.32 -8.43
CA VAL A 322 -13.58 18.80 -9.02
C VAL A 322 -13.61 19.04 -10.53
N VAL A 323 -12.59 19.74 -11.02
CA VAL A 323 -12.43 20.12 -12.41
C VAL A 323 -11.41 19.20 -13.08
N GLY A 324 -11.82 18.44 -14.08
CA GLY A 324 -10.89 17.58 -14.82
C GLY A 324 -10.18 18.30 -15.97
N LYS A 325 -9.46 17.53 -16.77
CA LYS A 325 -8.80 18.02 -17.98
C LYS A 325 -9.82 18.70 -18.89
N GLY A 326 -9.56 19.91 -19.33
CA GLY A 326 -10.49 20.69 -20.15
C GLY A 326 -11.33 21.71 -19.37
N GLY A 327 -11.20 21.79 -18.05
CA GLY A 327 -11.76 22.90 -17.25
C GLY A 327 -13.24 22.76 -16.91
N VAL A 328 -13.83 21.56 -17.02
CA VAL A 328 -15.25 21.31 -16.72
C VAL A 328 -15.38 20.49 -15.45
N VAL A 329 -16.29 20.91 -14.57
CA VAL A 329 -16.58 20.21 -13.31
C VAL A 329 -17.18 18.82 -13.58
N GLY A 330 -16.57 17.79 -13.02
CA GLY A 330 -17.03 16.41 -13.12
C GLY A 330 -16.82 15.76 -14.49
N GLU A 331 -15.98 16.35 -15.36
CA GLU A 331 -15.68 15.84 -16.69
C GLU A 331 -14.17 15.89 -16.97
N GLY A 332 -13.74 15.25 -18.07
CA GLY A 332 -12.34 15.28 -18.49
C GLY A 332 -11.40 14.41 -17.67
N PHE A 333 -11.89 13.32 -17.11
CA PHE A 333 -11.11 12.34 -16.36
C PHE A 333 -10.59 11.19 -17.24
N PRO A 334 -9.53 10.49 -16.84
CA PRO A 334 -8.71 10.72 -15.65
C PRO A 334 -7.61 11.78 -15.84
N TYR A 335 -6.96 12.17 -14.74
CA TYR A 335 -5.77 13.03 -14.79
C TYR A 335 -4.53 12.28 -15.26
N ILE A 336 -4.46 10.99 -15.02
CA ILE A 336 -3.31 10.17 -15.41
C ILE A 336 -2.99 10.32 -16.89
N THR A 337 -1.71 10.36 -17.22
CA THR A 337 -1.20 10.35 -18.59
C THR A 337 -0.96 8.90 -19.00
N ALA A 338 -1.86 8.37 -19.80
CA ALA A 338 -1.83 6.98 -20.25
C ALA A 338 -2.42 6.86 -21.65
N THR A 339 -2.11 5.77 -22.34
CA THR A 339 -2.66 5.43 -23.65
C THR A 339 -3.86 4.52 -23.47
N ALA A 340 -4.96 4.82 -24.16
CA ALA A 340 -6.10 3.92 -24.22
C ALA A 340 -5.73 2.66 -25.03
N VAL A 341 -6.09 1.51 -24.47
CA VAL A 341 -5.88 0.23 -25.15
C VAL A 341 -7.06 -0.12 -26.07
N PRO A 342 -6.88 -1.05 -27.03
CA PRO A 342 -7.98 -1.61 -27.82
C PRO A 342 -9.11 -2.15 -26.93
N ALA A 343 -10.35 -2.08 -27.44
CA ALA A 343 -11.55 -2.42 -26.64
C ALA A 343 -11.55 -3.87 -26.10
N ASP A 344 -10.92 -4.80 -26.81
CA ASP A 344 -10.77 -6.19 -26.40
C ASP A 344 -9.73 -6.42 -25.28
N GLN A 345 -8.97 -5.40 -24.93
CA GLN A 345 -7.99 -5.41 -23.84
C GLN A 345 -8.49 -4.69 -22.58
N VAL A 346 -9.61 -3.99 -22.65
CA VAL A 346 -10.22 -3.33 -21.50
C VAL A 346 -10.69 -4.37 -20.49
N GLY A 347 -10.33 -4.20 -19.22
CA GLY A 347 -10.68 -5.15 -18.15
C GLY A 347 -9.72 -6.33 -18.03
N THR A 348 -8.65 -6.38 -18.83
CA THR A 348 -7.59 -7.38 -18.65
C THR A 348 -6.64 -6.96 -17.52
N GLU A 349 -5.85 -7.92 -17.02
CA GLU A 349 -4.79 -7.65 -16.04
C GLU A 349 -3.86 -6.51 -16.47
N ALA A 350 -3.53 -6.44 -17.74
CA ALA A 350 -2.64 -5.41 -18.29
C ALA A 350 -3.26 -4.02 -18.35
N ALA A 351 -4.57 -3.92 -18.44
CA ALA A 351 -5.29 -2.65 -18.59
C ALA A 351 -6.68 -2.71 -17.92
N PRO A 352 -6.73 -2.79 -16.59
CA PRO A 352 -7.98 -3.02 -15.84
C PRO A 352 -9.05 -1.96 -16.12
N VAL A 353 -8.65 -0.70 -16.30
CA VAL A 353 -9.55 0.41 -16.66
C VAL A 353 -9.41 0.84 -18.13
N GLY A 354 -8.78 0.01 -18.97
CA GLY A 354 -8.58 0.32 -20.39
C GLY A 354 -7.45 1.31 -20.69
N LEU A 355 -6.57 1.53 -19.73
CA LEU A 355 -5.45 2.48 -19.83
C LEU A 355 -4.12 1.79 -19.54
N ARG A 356 -3.08 2.22 -20.25
CA ARG A 356 -1.70 1.77 -20.06
C ARG A 356 -0.77 2.98 -19.99
N VAL A 357 -0.03 3.13 -18.88
CA VAL A 357 1.04 4.14 -18.79
C VAL A 357 2.22 3.74 -19.65
N ASP A 358 3.22 4.63 -19.81
CA ASP A 358 4.39 4.38 -20.64
C ASP A 358 5.06 3.05 -20.30
N GLU A 359 5.09 2.13 -21.26
CA GLU A 359 5.61 0.78 -21.08
C GLU A 359 7.13 0.76 -20.95
N SER A 360 7.83 1.75 -21.51
CA SER A 360 9.29 1.85 -21.33
C SER A 360 9.62 2.24 -19.90
N ALA A 361 8.85 3.13 -19.29
CA ALA A 361 8.98 3.49 -17.88
C ALA A 361 8.67 2.31 -16.96
N LEU A 362 7.63 1.51 -17.25
CA LEU A 362 7.33 0.28 -16.49
C LEU A 362 8.46 -0.75 -16.60
N ARG A 363 9.08 -0.88 -17.76
CA ARG A 363 10.23 -1.77 -17.98
C ARG A 363 11.45 -1.31 -17.20
N ASP A 364 11.73 -0.01 -17.22
CA ASP A 364 12.83 0.59 -16.47
C ASP A 364 12.59 0.45 -14.94
N LEU A 365 11.34 0.65 -14.49
CA LEU A 365 10.93 0.44 -13.10
C LEU A 365 11.15 -1.01 -12.66
N ASN A 366 10.76 -2.00 -13.49
CA ASN A 366 11.04 -3.42 -13.21
C ASN A 366 12.55 -3.65 -13.03
N ALA A 367 13.38 -3.15 -13.95
CA ALA A 367 14.83 -3.31 -13.88
C ALA A 367 15.42 -2.70 -12.59
N TYR A 368 14.86 -1.58 -12.14
CA TYR A 368 15.27 -0.94 -10.90
C TYR A 368 14.87 -1.75 -9.67
N THR A 369 13.61 -2.09 -9.53
CA THR A 369 13.09 -2.80 -8.35
C THR A 369 13.66 -4.22 -8.23
N ASP A 370 14.00 -4.87 -9.34
CA ASP A 370 14.76 -6.13 -9.36
C ASP A 370 16.16 -5.96 -8.76
N SER A 371 16.79 -4.83 -8.99
CA SER A 371 18.14 -4.53 -8.52
C SER A 371 18.21 -4.12 -7.04
N LEU A 372 17.09 -3.68 -6.47
CA LEU A 372 17.04 -3.25 -5.07
C LEU A 372 17.32 -4.42 -4.13
N GLN A 373 18.17 -4.15 -3.15
CA GLN A 373 18.50 -5.11 -2.10
C GLN A 373 17.89 -4.65 -0.78
N ALA A 374 17.48 -5.60 0.06
CA ALA A 374 17.12 -5.27 1.42
C ALA A 374 18.31 -4.59 2.13
N PRO A 375 18.07 -3.57 2.96
CA PRO A 375 19.11 -2.99 3.79
C PRO A 375 19.77 -4.03 4.69
N ALA A 376 20.98 -3.73 5.19
CA ALA A 376 21.62 -4.59 6.17
C ALA A 376 20.67 -4.90 7.33
N PRO A 377 20.61 -6.15 7.81
CA PRO A 377 19.72 -6.52 8.91
C PRO A 377 19.92 -5.64 10.14
N VAL A 378 18.87 -5.46 10.93
CA VAL A 378 19.00 -4.86 12.27
C VAL A 378 19.86 -5.75 13.18
N ALA A 379 20.26 -5.21 14.32
CA ALA A 379 21.05 -6.00 15.28
C ALA A 379 20.29 -7.26 15.71
N PHE A 380 20.96 -8.41 15.62
CA PHE A 380 20.45 -9.72 16.02
C PHE A 380 21.56 -10.56 16.68
N ASP A 381 21.19 -11.58 17.44
CA ASP A 381 22.12 -12.54 18.02
C ASP A 381 22.44 -13.65 17.00
N ALA A 382 23.64 -13.62 16.45
CA ALA A 382 24.09 -14.57 15.42
C ALA A 382 24.08 -16.04 15.89
N THR A 383 24.34 -16.30 17.17
CA THR A 383 24.34 -17.66 17.73
C THR A 383 22.90 -18.19 17.84
N ARG A 384 21.99 -17.36 18.29
CA ARG A 384 20.56 -17.69 18.32
C ARG A 384 20.00 -17.81 16.90
N ALA A 385 20.37 -16.92 15.99
CA ALA A 385 19.96 -16.97 14.59
C ALA A 385 20.38 -18.28 13.90
N ALA A 386 21.58 -18.81 14.20
CA ALA A 386 22.01 -20.10 13.67
C ALA A 386 21.09 -21.25 14.12
N ARG A 387 20.73 -21.30 15.41
CA ARG A 387 19.74 -22.29 15.92
C ARG A 387 18.33 -22.04 15.35
N GLY A 388 17.97 -20.77 15.19
CA GLY A 388 16.70 -20.38 14.55
C GLY A 388 16.60 -20.84 13.11
N ARG A 389 17.70 -20.79 12.34
CA ARG A 389 17.77 -21.33 10.98
C ARG A 389 17.45 -22.83 10.92
N GLU A 390 17.93 -23.61 11.89
CA GLU A 390 17.59 -25.04 11.99
C GLU A 390 16.08 -25.22 12.22
N GLN A 391 15.48 -24.40 13.11
CA GLN A 391 14.04 -24.42 13.36
C GLN A 391 13.24 -24.04 12.11
N PHE A 392 13.68 -23.02 11.40
CA PHE A 392 13.04 -22.58 10.15
C PHE A 392 13.09 -23.70 9.10
N THR A 393 14.25 -24.33 8.92
CA THR A 393 14.42 -25.44 7.99
C THR A 393 13.51 -26.61 8.30
N ALA A 394 13.31 -26.90 9.58
CA ALA A 394 12.47 -28.03 10.00
C ALA A 394 10.95 -27.77 9.90
N ARG A 395 10.51 -26.51 9.96
CA ARG A 395 9.08 -26.18 10.17
C ARG A 395 8.47 -25.29 9.08
N CYS A 396 9.28 -24.46 8.40
CA CYS A 396 8.77 -23.38 7.55
C CYS A 396 8.99 -23.65 6.06
N THR A 397 9.89 -24.55 5.70
CA THR A 397 10.30 -24.78 4.31
C THR A 397 9.28 -25.53 3.46
N ASN A 398 8.16 -25.93 4.04
CA ASN A 398 7.02 -26.39 3.24
C ASN A 398 6.36 -25.24 2.44
N CYS A 399 6.54 -23.99 2.88
CA CYS A 399 5.98 -22.80 2.25
C CYS A 399 7.03 -21.75 1.91
N HIS A 400 8.09 -21.62 2.71
CA HIS A 400 9.10 -20.57 2.57
C HIS A 400 10.47 -21.14 2.22
N ASN A 401 11.27 -20.38 1.46
CA ASN A 401 12.66 -20.72 1.24
C ASN A 401 13.51 -20.36 2.46
N VAL A 402 14.44 -21.23 2.82
CA VAL A 402 15.47 -20.91 3.81
C VAL A 402 16.55 -20.00 3.23
N ASP A 403 16.74 -20.08 1.92
CA ASP A 403 17.63 -19.22 1.13
C ASP A 403 16.80 -18.13 0.46
N GLN A 404 16.89 -16.92 1.00
CA GLN A 404 16.11 -15.77 0.52
C GLN A 404 16.69 -15.15 -0.77
N SER A 405 17.75 -15.70 -1.34
CA SER A 405 18.21 -15.37 -2.69
C SER A 405 17.43 -16.11 -3.79
N LYS A 406 16.57 -17.04 -3.43
CA LYS A 406 15.74 -17.82 -4.34
C LYS A 406 14.33 -17.28 -4.44
N ARG A 407 13.71 -17.51 -5.59
CA ARG A 407 12.29 -17.17 -5.82
C ARG A 407 11.39 -17.75 -4.74
N VAL A 408 10.40 -16.98 -4.34
CA VAL A 408 9.29 -17.52 -3.54
C VAL A 408 8.52 -18.56 -4.37
N PRO A 409 7.97 -19.61 -3.74
CA PRO A 409 7.09 -20.52 -4.45
C PRO A 409 5.90 -19.77 -5.06
N SER A 410 5.67 -19.96 -6.37
CA SER A 410 4.61 -19.29 -7.10
C SER A 410 3.26 -20.00 -6.93
N PHE A 411 2.81 -20.15 -5.69
CA PHE A 411 1.49 -20.71 -5.40
C PHE A 411 0.75 -19.87 -4.37
N ILE A 412 -0.57 -19.95 -4.44
CA ILE A 412 -1.45 -19.33 -3.45
C ILE A 412 -1.66 -20.31 -2.32
N VAL A 413 -1.39 -19.91 -1.10
CA VAL A 413 -1.67 -20.71 0.09
C VAL A 413 -3.16 -20.65 0.39
N PRO A 414 -3.91 -21.77 0.30
CA PRO A 414 -5.35 -21.74 0.54
C PRO A 414 -5.69 -21.25 1.95
N MET A 415 -6.74 -20.45 2.07
CA MET A 415 -7.20 -19.89 3.36
C MET A 415 -7.41 -20.98 4.42
N LYS A 416 -7.91 -22.14 4.04
CA LYS A 416 -8.06 -23.27 4.97
C LYS A 416 -6.75 -23.77 5.56
N SER A 417 -5.62 -23.60 4.84
CA SER A 417 -4.30 -23.96 5.33
C SER A 417 -3.70 -22.89 6.24
N ILE A 418 -4.09 -21.62 6.04
CA ILE A 418 -3.65 -20.48 6.84
C ILE A 418 -4.54 -20.34 8.08
N TYR A 419 -5.84 -20.52 7.89
CA TYR A 419 -6.87 -20.36 8.91
C TYR A 419 -7.72 -21.63 9.02
N PRO A 420 -7.46 -22.51 10.00
CA PRO A 420 -8.16 -23.80 10.11
C PRO A 420 -9.68 -23.71 10.25
N GLY A 421 -10.17 -22.63 10.84
CA GLY A 421 -11.60 -22.33 10.99
C GLY A 421 -12.30 -21.80 9.73
N TYR A 422 -11.57 -21.59 8.63
CA TYR A 422 -12.13 -21.08 7.40
C TYR A 422 -13.23 -21.99 6.83
N ASN A 423 -14.39 -21.41 6.58
CA ASN A 423 -15.53 -22.11 6.02
C ASN A 423 -15.96 -21.50 4.66
N PRO A 424 -15.58 -22.11 3.54
CA PRO A 424 -15.95 -21.59 2.22
C PRO A 424 -17.47 -21.58 1.98
N THR A 425 -18.23 -22.45 2.64
CA THR A 425 -19.69 -22.50 2.52
C THR A 425 -20.33 -21.23 3.05
N VAL A 426 -19.77 -20.65 4.11
CA VAL A 426 -20.26 -19.38 4.64
C VAL A 426 -20.16 -18.26 3.61
N LEU A 427 -19.09 -18.24 2.81
CA LEU A 427 -18.97 -17.32 1.68
C LEU A 427 -20.00 -17.59 0.59
N ALA A 428 -20.26 -18.86 0.30
CA ALA A 428 -21.22 -19.27 -0.72
C ALA A 428 -22.67 -19.01 -0.30
N GLU A 429 -22.98 -19.13 0.98
CA GLU A 429 -24.32 -18.89 1.54
C GLU A 429 -24.72 -17.41 1.57
N ARG A 430 -23.80 -16.51 1.26
CA ARG A 430 -24.03 -15.06 1.26
C ARG A 430 -23.84 -14.47 -0.13
N PRO A 431 -24.62 -14.92 -1.11
CA PRO A 431 -24.51 -14.41 -2.46
C PRO A 431 -25.11 -13.01 -2.49
N VAL A 432 -24.27 -12.04 -2.40
CA VAL A 432 -24.56 -10.72 -2.89
C VAL A 432 -24.00 -10.64 -4.29
N GLU A 433 -24.06 -9.52 -4.89
CA GLU A 433 -23.31 -9.29 -6.12
C GLU A 433 -21.85 -9.77 -5.95
N PRO A 434 -21.29 -10.43 -6.97
CA PRO A 434 -19.94 -10.98 -6.89
C PRO A 434 -18.94 -9.95 -6.36
N GLY A 435 -18.16 -10.35 -5.41
CA GLY A 435 -17.15 -9.51 -4.79
C GLY A 435 -17.63 -8.78 -3.55
N ILE A 436 -18.51 -7.85 -3.64
CA ILE A 436 -19.00 -7.14 -2.45
C ILE A 436 -19.93 -8.05 -1.67
N ARG A 437 -19.49 -8.49 -0.52
CA ARG A 437 -20.14 -9.53 0.26
C ARG A 437 -20.48 -9.04 1.64
N THR A 438 -21.61 -9.48 2.13
CA THR A 438 -21.95 -9.40 3.54
C THR A 438 -21.25 -10.45 4.39
N ILE A 439 -20.26 -11.12 3.83
CA ILE A 439 -19.42 -12.09 4.54
C ILE A 439 -18.66 -11.48 5.70
N ALA A 440 -18.55 -10.18 5.72
CA ALA A 440 -18.08 -9.44 6.89
C ALA A 440 -18.75 -9.90 8.19
N PHE A 441 -19.96 -10.42 8.07
CA PHE A 441 -20.73 -10.97 9.20
C PHE A 441 -20.69 -12.50 9.27
N ALA A 442 -19.84 -13.12 8.45
CA ALA A 442 -19.58 -14.54 8.60
C ALA A 442 -18.87 -14.82 9.93
N PRO A 443 -18.93 -16.05 10.44
CA PRO A 443 -18.30 -16.41 11.69
C PRO A 443 -16.77 -16.41 11.64
N ILE A 444 -16.15 -16.09 10.52
CA ILE A 444 -14.74 -15.73 10.45
C ILE A 444 -14.63 -14.41 11.20
N GLN A 445 -13.83 -14.40 12.19
CA GLN A 445 -13.90 -13.53 13.33
C GLN A 445 -13.82 -12.05 13.02
N ASP A 446 -14.81 -11.36 13.45
CA ASP A 446 -14.75 -9.95 13.75
C ASP A 446 -14.56 -9.84 15.27
N ASP A 447 -13.34 -9.96 15.74
CA ASP A 447 -13.04 -9.77 17.15
C ASP A 447 -12.86 -8.27 17.38
N PRO A 448 -13.79 -7.58 18.07
CA PRO A 448 -13.70 -6.14 18.27
C PRO A 448 -12.55 -5.72 19.18
N THR A 449 -11.84 -6.68 19.79
CA THR A 449 -10.68 -6.41 20.65
C THR A 449 -9.36 -6.44 19.89
N THR A 450 -9.39 -6.81 18.62
CA THR A 450 -8.24 -6.89 17.73
C THR A 450 -8.57 -6.32 16.36
N ILE A 451 -7.56 -5.86 15.64
CA ILE A 451 -7.70 -5.42 14.24
C ILE A 451 -7.66 -6.61 13.27
N PHE A 452 -7.46 -7.82 13.76
CA PHE A 452 -7.40 -9.00 12.92
C PHE A 452 -8.68 -9.17 12.11
N ASP A 453 -8.52 -9.19 10.81
CA ASP A 453 -9.62 -9.33 9.86
C ASP A 453 -9.21 -10.12 8.63
N ASP A 454 -9.31 -11.44 8.73
CA ASP A 454 -9.09 -12.34 7.60
C ASP A 454 -10.17 -12.19 6.50
N LYS A 455 -11.24 -11.45 6.78
CA LYS A 455 -12.26 -11.10 5.79
C LYS A 455 -11.69 -10.30 4.63
N THR A 456 -10.67 -9.48 4.87
CA THR A 456 -10.00 -8.71 3.82
C THR A 456 -9.49 -9.61 2.70
N VAL A 457 -8.67 -10.60 3.02
CA VAL A 457 -8.15 -11.56 2.03
C VAL A 457 -9.26 -12.40 1.42
N ILE A 458 -10.23 -12.85 2.22
CA ILE A 458 -11.35 -13.66 1.74
C ILE A 458 -12.21 -12.88 0.75
N VAL A 459 -12.52 -11.62 1.07
CA VAL A 459 -13.32 -10.77 0.19
C VAL A 459 -12.61 -10.55 -1.14
N GLU A 460 -11.36 -10.18 -1.12
CA GLU A 460 -10.58 -9.93 -2.34
C GLU A 460 -10.42 -11.18 -3.21
N ALA A 461 -9.99 -12.29 -2.64
CA ALA A 461 -9.86 -13.55 -3.36
C ALA A 461 -11.20 -14.00 -3.98
N SER A 462 -12.31 -13.78 -3.28
CA SER A 462 -13.64 -14.12 -3.77
C SER A 462 -14.06 -13.28 -4.97
N ARG A 463 -13.75 -11.99 -4.95
CA ARG A 463 -14.12 -11.07 -6.01
C ARG A 463 -13.45 -11.37 -7.31
N ARG A 464 -12.15 -11.63 -7.23
CA ARG A 464 -11.31 -11.78 -8.42
C ARG A 464 -11.38 -13.18 -9.01
N GLY A 465 -12.17 -14.07 -8.42
CA GLY A 465 -12.30 -15.45 -8.85
C GLY A 465 -11.05 -16.31 -8.59
N GLU A 466 -10.11 -15.79 -7.83
CA GLU A 466 -8.87 -16.45 -7.48
C GLU A 466 -9.07 -17.51 -6.40
N PRO A 467 -8.11 -18.45 -6.21
CA PRO A 467 -8.10 -19.34 -5.08
C PRO A 467 -8.17 -18.53 -3.78
N ARG A 468 -9.07 -18.90 -2.88
CA ARG A 468 -9.28 -18.21 -1.60
C ARG A 468 -8.07 -18.43 -0.70
N GLY A 469 -7.08 -17.60 -0.86
CA GLY A 469 -5.79 -17.74 -0.21
C GLY A 469 -4.96 -16.46 -0.27
N SER A 470 -3.70 -16.58 0.09
CA SER A 470 -2.74 -15.51 0.13
C SER A 470 -1.48 -15.87 -0.64
N ALA A 471 -0.93 -14.92 -1.37
CA ALA A 471 0.39 -15.05 -1.97
C ALA A 471 1.47 -15.09 -0.89
N LEU A 472 2.52 -15.87 -1.12
CA LEU A 472 3.64 -15.93 -0.19
C LEU A 472 4.50 -14.66 -0.30
N PRO A 473 4.86 -14.03 0.83
CA PRO A 473 5.77 -12.90 0.82
C PRO A 473 7.23 -13.36 0.69
N LEU A 474 8.06 -12.51 0.09
CA LEU A 474 9.50 -12.61 0.20
C LEU A 474 9.92 -12.20 1.62
N LEU A 475 10.66 -13.08 2.32
CA LEU A 475 11.05 -12.85 3.71
C LEU A 475 12.36 -12.04 3.78
N LEU A 476 12.28 -10.75 3.52
CA LEU A 476 13.42 -9.81 3.60
C LEU A 476 13.06 -8.63 4.50
N ASP A 477 14.07 -8.08 5.18
CA ASP A 477 13.96 -6.91 6.05
C ASP A 477 12.96 -7.06 7.21
N LEU A 478 12.76 -8.29 7.69
CA LEU A 478 11.77 -8.59 8.73
C LEU A 478 12.10 -7.95 10.08
N GLY A 479 13.38 -7.65 10.33
CA GLY A 479 13.81 -7.03 11.58
C GLY A 479 13.38 -5.57 11.76
N ARG A 480 13.03 -4.85 10.67
CA ARG A 480 12.48 -3.49 10.72
C ARG A 480 10.96 -3.48 10.73
N LYS A 481 10.33 -4.60 10.39
CA LYS A 481 8.90 -4.74 10.32
C LYS A 481 8.34 -5.01 11.71
N ASP A 482 7.42 -4.17 12.18
CA ASP A 482 6.78 -4.28 13.50
C ASP A 482 5.36 -4.85 13.42
N ARG A 483 4.77 -4.89 12.24
CA ARG A 483 3.43 -5.41 11.97
C ARG A 483 3.48 -6.50 10.91
N PHE A 484 2.69 -7.53 11.12
CA PHE A 484 2.65 -8.72 10.28
C PHE A 484 1.22 -9.06 9.91
N LEU A 485 1.07 -9.96 8.94
CA LEU A 485 -0.12 -10.35 8.23
C LEU A 485 -0.61 -9.27 7.26
N HIS A 486 -1.56 -9.64 6.42
CA HIS A 486 -2.05 -8.80 5.35
C HIS A 486 -2.69 -7.48 5.83
N ASP A 487 -3.23 -7.47 7.03
CA ASP A 487 -3.97 -6.36 7.63
C ASP A 487 -3.24 -5.67 8.79
N SER A 488 -1.95 -5.97 8.99
CA SER A 488 -1.12 -5.41 10.07
C SER A 488 -1.57 -5.78 11.50
N GLU A 489 -2.37 -6.83 11.66
CA GLU A 489 -2.95 -7.27 12.93
C GLU A 489 -1.91 -7.61 13.98
N VAL A 490 -0.82 -8.27 13.60
CA VAL A 490 0.12 -8.86 14.55
C VAL A 490 1.30 -7.96 14.81
N ALA A 491 1.51 -7.59 16.08
CA ALA A 491 2.65 -6.79 16.51
C ALA A 491 3.85 -7.68 16.83
N GLY A 492 4.86 -7.65 15.96
CA GLY A 492 6.16 -8.29 16.17
C GLY A 492 6.22 -9.79 15.85
N LEU A 493 7.44 -10.23 15.54
CA LEU A 493 7.74 -11.62 15.16
C LEU A 493 7.47 -12.63 16.29
N ASP A 494 7.71 -12.24 17.54
CA ASP A 494 7.44 -13.14 18.66
C ASP A 494 5.95 -13.44 18.76
N SER A 495 5.11 -12.41 18.67
CA SER A 495 3.65 -12.56 18.68
C SER A 495 3.15 -13.36 17.47
N LEU A 496 3.76 -13.18 16.28
CA LEU A 496 3.40 -13.95 15.08
C LEU A 496 3.55 -15.45 15.31
N LEU A 497 4.55 -15.86 16.08
CA LEU A 497 4.90 -17.26 16.34
C LEU A 497 4.38 -17.78 17.69
N ASP A 498 3.66 -16.95 18.46
CA ASP A 498 3.17 -17.32 19.77
C ASP A 498 1.93 -18.23 19.68
N PRO A 499 1.97 -19.43 20.32
CA PRO A 499 0.84 -20.35 20.34
C PRO A 499 -0.41 -19.78 21.04
N ALA A 500 -0.26 -18.72 21.86
CA ALA A 500 -1.39 -18.06 22.49
C ALA A 500 -2.39 -17.43 21.50
N ARG A 501 -1.96 -17.20 20.24
CA ARG A 501 -2.85 -16.75 19.18
C ARG A 501 -3.87 -17.81 18.75
N GLY A 502 -3.52 -19.11 18.89
CA GLY A 502 -4.43 -20.22 18.61
C GLY A 502 -5.05 -20.13 17.22
N ASP A 503 -6.32 -20.51 17.11
CA ASP A 503 -7.08 -20.55 15.85
C ASP A 503 -7.47 -19.16 15.32
N LYS A 504 -7.13 -18.10 16.04
CA LYS A 504 -7.48 -16.71 15.67
C LYS A 504 -6.47 -16.08 14.71
N ALA A 505 -5.44 -16.80 14.33
CA ALA A 505 -4.38 -16.25 13.52
C ALA A 505 -4.22 -16.97 12.18
N PRO A 506 -4.11 -16.26 11.07
CA PRO A 506 -3.96 -16.89 9.76
C PRO A 506 -2.55 -17.44 9.47
N HIS A 507 -1.63 -17.42 10.41
CA HIS A 507 -0.31 -18.05 10.22
C HIS A 507 -0.28 -19.42 10.89
N PRO A 508 -0.03 -20.53 10.14
CA PRO A 508 -0.27 -21.88 10.63
C PRO A 508 0.83 -22.44 11.55
N VAL A 509 1.94 -21.72 11.72
CA VAL A 509 3.11 -22.22 12.49
C VAL A 509 3.26 -21.44 13.77
N TYR A 510 3.24 -22.19 14.89
CA TYR A 510 3.52 -21.67 16.23
C TYR A 510 4.67 -22.45 16.86
N VAL A 511 5.42 -21.80 17.73
CA VAL A 511 6.54 -22.41 18.46
C VAL A 511 6.26 -22.36 19.95
N GLN A 512 5.92 -23.51 20.54
CA GLN A 512 5.53 -23.65 21.95
C GLN A 512 6.65 -23.26 22.90
N ASP A 513 7.86 -23.74 22.64
CA ASP A 513 9.02 -23.41 23.47
C ASP A 513 9.49 -21.97 23.22
N ALA A 514 9.46 -21.15 24.26
CA ALA A 514 9.81 -19.73 24.17
C ALA A 514 11.29 -19.49 23.78
N THR A 515 12.19 -20.39 24.15
CA THR A 515 13.61 -20.30 23.76
C THR A 515 13.78 -20.56 22.27
N GLN A 516 13.18 -21.64 21.78
CA GLN A 516 13.17 -21.95 20.34
C GLN A 516 12.47 -20.86 19.52
N ARG A 517 11.36 -20.33 20.02
CA ARG A 517 10.66 -19.20 19.39
C ARG A 517 11.59 -17.98 19.30
N GLY A 518 12.23 -17.62 20.40
CA GLY A 518 13.19 -16.52 20.39
C GLY A 518 14.41 -16.74 19.48
N ASP A 519 14.89 -17.98 19.34
CA ASP A 519 15.96 -18.30 18.40
C ASP A 519 15.48 -18.13 16.94
N LEU A 520 14.27 -18.59 16.63
CA LEU A 520 13.66 -18.40 15.32
C LEU A 520 13.44 -16.91 14.99
N VAL A 521 13.01 -16.10 15.96
CA VAL A 521 12.87 -14.64 15.80
C VAL A 521 14.22 -14.01 15.44
N GLU A 522 15.33 -14.41 16.10
CA GLU A 522 16.66 -13.88 15.76
C GLU A 522 17.09 -14.26 14.33
N PHE A 523 16.73 -15.46 13.88
CA PHE A 523 16.97 -15.85 12.48
C PHE A 523 16.15 -14.97 11.51
N LEU A 524 14.86 -14.80 11.78
CA LEU A 524 13.99 -13.97 10.92
C LEU A 524 14.45 -12.51 10.88
N LYS A 525 14.98 -11.96 11.96
CA LYS A 525 15.60 -10.62 11.96
C LYS A 525 16.87 -10.53 11.12
N SER A 526 17.54 -11.65 10.89
CA SER A 526 18.76 -11.70 10.07
C SER A 526 18.47 -11.73 8.57
N LEU A 527 17.20 -11.85 8.18
CA LEU A 527 16.73 -11.82 6.81
C LEU A 527 16.36 -10.38 6.44
#